data_0f2b82eb0cfeb9d108eb733dae2a1ee9
#
_entry.id   0f2b82eb0cfeb9d108eb733dae2a1ee9
#
_cell.length_a   1.000
_cell.length_b   1.000
_cell.length_c   1.000
_cell.angle_alpha   90.00
_cell.angle_beta   90.00
_cell.angle_gamma   90.00
#
_symmetry.space_group_name_H-M   'P 1'
#
loop_
_entity.id
_entity.type
_entity.pdbx_description
1 polymer ?
#
loop_
_entity_poly.entity_id
_entity_poly.type
_entity_poly.pdbx_seq_one_letter_code
_entity_poly.pdbx_strand_id
1 'polypeptide(L)'
;SDFGSIGEYLIGSGEYIPGTDFRTLYITPENVADSIRFEWEPSQDVDGDNVQYRMIGYQGLEFLSMTTYTSDNFKTWALEDLIAQTDTVNVTEGSWNVIATDGQSFNIAAAVGGRLRVDGRQLIPDVLEIKQSYPNPFTNFTTIEYDVPSDQNVVIRIFNIRGQIVKTLVDEDKSPGYYSIVWDGTNDSGDEVSSGVYFCQMYTPKNPNGGQFIKAKKMVKIR
;
A
#
# COMPACT_ATOMS: atom_id res chain seq x y z
N SER A 1 -32.84 18.26 -19.57
CA SER A 1 -32.86 17.13 -18.63
C SER A 1 -31.95 17.48 -17.47
N ASP A 2 -32.56 17.66 -16.30
CA ASP A 2 -31.82 17.84 -15.05
C ASP A 2 -31.32 16.49 -14.60
N PHE A 3 -30.01 16.25 -14.75
CA PHE A 3 -29.36 15.16 -14.05
C PHE A 3 -29.22 15.58 -12.59
N GLY A 4 -29.74 14.75 -11.68
CA GLY A 4 -29.67 15.00 -10.23
C GLY A 4 -28.25 15.21 -9.71
N SER A 5 -28.15 15.87 -8.58
CA SER A 5 -26.88 16.07 -7.90
C SER A 5 -26.28 14.73 -7.46
N ILE A 6 -25.04 14.47 -7.83
CA ILE A 6 -24.35 13.22 -7.46
C ILE A 6 -23.75 13.35 -6.09
N GLY A 7 -24.22 12.46 -5.22
CA GLY A 7 -23.67 12.27 -3.89
C GLY A 7 -22.34 11.52 -3.95
N GLU A 8 -21.34 12.09 -3.39
CA GLU A 8 -20.01 11.54 -3.27
C GLU A 8 -19.93 10.65 -2.02
N TYR A 9 -19.72 9.35 -2.18
CA TYR A 9 -19.48 8.43 -1.05
C TYR A 9 -18.16 7.69 -1.26
N LEU A 10 -17.17 8.07 -0.46
CA LEU A 10 -15.98 7.27 -0.22
C LEU A 10 -16.29 6.29 0.92
N ILE A 11 -16.37 5.00 0.61
CA ILE A 11 -16.37 3.96 1.64
C ILE A 11 -14.91 3.59 1.87
N GLY A 12 -14.32 4.12 2.91
CA GLY A 12 -12.93 3.96 3.30
C GLY A 12 -12.45 5.19 4.08
N SER A 13 -11.32 5.13 4.70
CA SER A 13 -10.73 6.15 5.57
C SER A 13 -10.26 7.43 4.84
N GLY A 14 -11.09 7.98 3.96
CA GLY A 14 -10.81 9.25 3.30
C GLY A 14 -11.08 10.43 4.24
N GLU A 15 -10.07 11.22 4.57
CA GLU A 15 -10.20 12.42 5.38
C GLU A 15 -10.40 13.65 4.47
N TYR A 16 -11.46 14.43 4.76
CA TYR A 16 -11.66 15.73 4.11
C TYR A 16 -10.74 16.76 4.78
N ILE A 17 -9.84 17.35 4.00
CA ILE A 17 -8.98 18.45 4.47
C ILE A 17 -9.71 19.77 4.20
N PRO A 18 -10.17 20.49 5.26
CA PRO A 18 -10.83 21.78 5.11
C PRO A 18 -9.95 22.78 4.35
N GLY A 19 -10.54 23.46 3.36
CA GLY A 19 -9.84 24.47 2.57
C GLY A 19 -9.16 23.94 1.28
N THR A 20 -9.28 22.66 1.01
CA THR A 20 -8.93 22.06 -0.30
C THR A 20 -10.19 21.44 -0.90
N ASP A 21 -10.37 21.58 -2.22
CA ASP A 21 -11.46 20.90 -2.94
C ASP A 21 -11.17 19.40 -3.15
N PHE A 22 -10.11 18.87 -2.54
CA PHE A 22 -9.70 17.49 -2.65
C PHE A 22 -10.15 16.66 -1.46
N ARG A 23 -10.63 15.46 -1.71
CA ARG A 23 -10.66 14.39 -0.72
C ARG A 23 -9.36 13.62 -0.79
N THR A 24 -8.71 13.45 0.35
CA THR A 24 -7.46 12.69 0.43
C THR A 24 -7.76 11.27 0.88
N LEU A 25 -7.37 10.31 0.05
CA LEU A 25 -7.35 8.90 0.38
C LEU A 25 -5.94 8.54 0.85
N TYR A 26 -5.79 8.28 2.14
CA TYR A 26 -4.55 7.74 2.70
C TYR A 26 -4.55 6.22 2.54
N ILE A 27 -3.54 5.71 1.84
CA ILE A 27 -3.34 4.26 1.73
C ILE A 27 -2.20 3.87 2.66
N THR A 28 -2.50 2.94 3.56
CA THR A 28 -1.61 2.46 4.63
C THR A 28 -1.45 0.96 4.53
N PRO A 29 -0.47 0.34 5.21
CA PRO A 29 -0.33 -1.12 5.23
C PRO A 29 -1.57 -1.84 5.76
N GLU A 30 -2.37 -1.18 6.60
CA GLU A 30 -3.57 -1.76 7.18
C GLU A 30 -4.76 -1.80 6.22
N ASN A 31 -4.83 -0.86 5.27
CA ASN A 31 -5.99 -0.73 4.37
C ASN A 31 -5.68 -1.00 2.89
N VAL A 32 -4.44 -1.27 2.52
CA VAL A 32 -4.05 -1.48 1.12
C VAL A 32 -4.82 -2.62 0.42
N ALA A 33 -5.25 -3.63 1.19
CA ALA A 33 -6.07 -4.73 0.68
C ALA A 33 -7.56 -4.41 0.55
N ASP A 34 -7.99 -3.21 0.98
CA ASP A 34 -9.37 -2.77 0.90
C ASP A 34 -9.72 -2.24 -0.50
N SER A 35 -10.93 -1.74 -0.66
CA SER A 35 -11.42 -1.16 -1.90
C SER A 35 -12.04 0.21 -1.65
N ILE A 36 -11.92 1.09 -2.63
CA ILE A 36 -12.68 2.34 -2.69
C ILE A 36 -13.86 2.17 -3.65
N ARG A 37 -15.02 2.67 -3.25
CA ARG A 37 -16.22 2.71 -4.07
C ARG A 37 -16.57 4.14 -4.44
N PHE A 38 -16.68 4.38 -5.72
CA PHE A 38 -17.26 5.60 -6.28
C PHE A 38 -18.72 5.32 -6.59
N GLU A 39 -19.60 6.15 -6.09
CA GLU A 39 -21.05 6.02 -6.29
C GLU A 39 -21.63 7.35 -6.74
N TRP A 40 -22.63 7.30 -7.62
CA TRP A 40 -23.32 8.47 -8.14
C TRP A 40 -24.83 8.24 -8.15
N GLU A 41 -25.59 9.32 -8.11
CA GLU A 41 -27.04 9.22 -8.20
C GLU A 41 -27.46 8.76 -9.61
N PRO A 42 -28.35 7.78 -9.71
CA PRO A 42 -28.86 7.34 -11.00
C PRO A 42 -29.58 8.47 -11.72
N SER A 43 -29.26 8.70 -12.97
CA SER A 43 -30.01 9.58 -13.83
C SER A 43 -31.33 8.89 -14.24
N GLN A 44 -32.39 9.69 -14.38
CA GLN A 44 -33.66 9.23 -14.96
C GLN A 44 -33.73 9.71 -16.39
N ASP A 45 -34.01 8.80 -17.30
CA ASP A 45 -34.37 9.13 -18.66
C ASP A 45 -35.88 9.45 -18.76
N VAL A 46 -36.22 10.53 -19.50
CA VAL A 46 -37.60 10.98 -19.64
C VAL A 46 -38.43 10.00 -20.46
N ASP A 47 -37.79 9.29 -21.39
CA ASP A 47 -38.44 8.35 -22.31
C ASP A 47 -38.38 6.90 -21.77
N GLY A 48 -37.72 6.68 -20.64
CA GLY A 48 -37.67 5.40 -19.94
C GLY A 48 -36.60 4.43 -20.46
N ASP A 49 -35.65 4.91 -21.26
CA ASP A 49 -34.53 4.11 -21.75
C ASP A 49 -33.50 3.82 -20.64
N ASN A 50 -32.77 2.75 -20.81
CA ASN A 50 -31.75 2.36 -19.85
C ASN A 50 -30.51 3.29 -19.92
N VAL A 51 -30.31 4.06 -18.88
CA VAL A 51 -29.12 4.91 -18.76
C VAL A 51 -27.92 4.06 -18.43
N GLN A 52 -26.83 4.29 -19.15
CA GLN A 52 -25.52 3.68 -18.91
C GLN A 52 -24.49 4.72 -18.48
N TYR A 53 -23.53 4.33 -17.67
CA TYR A 53 -22.54 5.21 -17.06
C TYR A 53 -21.13 4.80 -17.42
N ARG A 54 -20.24 5.79 -17.52
CA ARG A 54 -18.79 5.58 -17.63
C ARG A 54 -18.04 6.63 -16.84
N MET A 55 -17.23 6.18 -15.90
CA MET A 55 -16.32 7.04 -15.14
C MET A 55 -15.07 7.38 -15.99
N ILE A 56 -14.63 8.63 -15.91
CA ILE A 56 -13.42 9.12 -16.58
C ILE A 56 -12.59 9.90 -15.56
N GLY A 57 -11.32 9.50 -15.41
CA GLY A 57 -10.33 10.22 -14.62
C GLY A 57 -9.50 11.18 -15.48
N TYR A 58 -9.04 12.26 -14.86
CA TYR A 58 -8.25 13.33 -15.49
C TYR A 58 -7.10 13.77 -14.59
N GLN A 59 -6.07 14.36 -15.18
CA GLN A 59 -5.01 15.07 -14.48
C GLN A 59 -4.29 14.22 -13.41
N GLY A 60 -3.86 13.02 -13.79
CA GLY A 60 -3.18 12.09 -12.90
C GLY A 60 -4.04 10.92 -12.42
N LEU A 61 -5.36 10.95 -12.67
CA LEU A 61 -6.29 9.87 -12.37
C LEU A 61 -6.84 9.17 -13.63
N GLU A 62 -6.14 9.22 -14.75
CA GLU A 62 -6.57 8.62 -16.03
C GLU A 62 -6.80 7.12 -15.91
N PHE A 63 -6.12 6.44 -15.00
CA PHE A 63 -6.30 5.03 -14.70
C PHE A 63 -7.69 4.68 -14.10
N LEU A 64 -8.41 5.66 -13.54
CA LEU A 64 -9.80 5.49 -13.10
C LEU A 64 -10.78 5.44 -14.28
N SER A 65 -10.32 5.70 -15.51
CA SER A 65 -11.20 5.71 -16.66
C SER A 65 -11.67 4.30 -17.01
N MET A 66 -12.98 4.12 -17.04
CA MET A 66 -13.59 2.87 -17.49
C MET A 66 -13.56 2.81 -19.02
N THR A 67 -13.24 1.64 -19.56
CA THR A 67 -13.22 1.39 -21.01
C THR A 67 -14.62 1.08 -21.56
N THR A 68 -15.54 0.64 -20.70
CA THR A 68 -16.91 0.23 -21.06
C THR A 68 -17.94 0.98 -20.21
N TYR A 69 -19.15 1.06 -20.71
CA TYR A 69 -20.29 1.55 -19.96
C TYR A 69 -20.86 0.46 -19.05
N THR A 70 -21.50 0.88 -17.95
CA THR A 70 -22.23 0.02 -17.01
C THR A 70 -23.60 0.60 -16.72
N SER A 71 -24.57 -0.25 -16.38
CA SER A 71 -25.85 0.16 -15.84
C SER A 71 -25.80 0.43 -14.33
N ASP A 72 -24.71 0.02 -13.66
CA ASP A 72 -24.54 0.27 -12.24
C ASP A 72 -24.21 1.75 -11.98
N ASN A 73 -24.77 2.29 -10.91
CA ASN A 73 -24.49 3.65 -10.46
C ASN A 73 -23.28 3.73 -9.50
N PHE A 74 -22.40 2.77 -9.59
CA PHE A 74 -21.14 2.74 -8.82
C PHE A 74 -20.02 2.00 -9.55
N LYS A 75 -18.79 2.24 -9.11
CA LYS A 75 -17.60 1.49 -9.49
C LYS A 75 -16.70 1.31 -8.26
N THR A 76 -16.19 0.10 -8.09
CA THR A 76 -15.25 -0.25 -7.02
C THR A 76 -13.86 -0.50 -7.62
N TRP A 77 -12.83 0.01 -6.96
CA TRP A 77 -11.42 -0.19 -7.28
C TRP A 77 -10.70 -0.74 -6.06
N ALA A 78 -9.88 -1.78 -6.23
CA ALA A 78 -8.99 -2.22 -5.17
C ALA A 78 -7.91 -1.17 -4.91
N LEU A 79 -7.55 -0.91 -3.66
CA LEU A 79 -6.54 0.09 -3.31
C LEU A 79 -5.15 -0.31 -3.79
N GLU A 80 -4.85 -1.61 -3.82
CA GLU A 80 -3.61 -2.13 -4.40
C GLU A 80 -3.50 -1.85 -5.91
N ASP A 81 -4.61 -1.89 -6.67
CA ASP A 81 -4.61 -1.53 -8.08
C ASP A 81 -4.38 -0.02 -8.28
N LEU A 82 -4.93 0.81 -7.40
CA LEU A 82 -4.68 2.25 -7.41
C LEU A 82 -3.21 2.57 -7.14
N ILE A 83 -2.62 1.92 -6.15
CA ILE A 83 -1.20 2.08 -5.81
C ILE A 83 -0.30 1.63 -6.95
N ALA A 84 -0.61 0.53 -7.62
CA ALA A 84 0.17 0.04 -8.76
C ALA A 84 0.20 1.04 -9.94
N GLN A 85 -0.78 1.93 -10.04
CA GLN A 85 -0.90 2.95 -11.08
C GLN A 85 -0.39 4.33 -10.65
N THR A 86 -0.16 4.52 -9.35
CA THR A 86 0.35 5.77 -8.79
C THR A 86 1.83 5.62 -8.43
N ASP A 87 2.54 6.73 -8.39
CA ASP A 87 3.87 6.74 -7.80
C ASP A 87 3.72 6.69 -6.27
N THR A 88 4.04 5.53 -5.67
CA THR A 88 3.91 5.31 -4.21
C THR A 88 4.78 6.25 -3.37
N VAL A 89 5.80 6.86 -3.99
CA VAL A 89 6.71 7.83 -3.33
C VAL A 89 6.09 9.21 -3.28
N ASN A 90 5.14 9.49 -4.18
CA ASN A 90 4.52 10.79 -4.34
C ASN A 90 3.01 10.74 -4.06
N VAL A 91 2.45 11.92 -3.94
CA VAL A 91 1.01 12.11 -3.89
C VAL A 91 0.50 12.27 -5.30
N THR A 92 -0.48 11.48 -5.70
CA THR A 92 -1.17 11.62 -6.98
C THR A 92 -2.47 12.40 -6.76
N GLU A 93 -2.63 13.48 -7.49
CA GLU A 93 -3.83 14.34 -7.45
C GLU A 93 -4.47 14.37 -8.82
N GLY A 94 -5.80 14.41 -8.85
CA GLY A 94 -6.53 14.52 -10.09
C GLY A 94 -8.03 14.71 -9.88
N SER A 95 -8.75 14.65 -10.95
CA SER A 95 -10.22 14.76 -10.95
C SER A 95 -10.83 13.58 -11.70
N TRP A 96 -12.07 13.29 -11.37
CA TRP A 96 -12.86 12.28 -12.07
C TRP A 96 -14.26 12.82 -12.38
N ASN A 97 -14.89 12.22 -13.36
CA ASN A 97 -16.25 12.57 -13.76
C ASN A 97 -17.00 11.33 -14.24
N VAL A 98 -18.31 11.42 -14.33
CA VAL A 98 -19.14 10.35 -14.86
C VAL A 98 -19.91 10.86 -16.09
N ILE A 99 -19.85 10.07 -17.15
CA ILE A 99 -20.66 10.28 -18.35
C ILE A 99 -21.86 9.36 -18.28
N ALA A 100 -23.02 9.92 -18.46
CA ALA A 100 -24.27 9.17 -18.66
C ALA A 100 -24.70 9.21 -20.14
N THR A 101 -25.24 8.12 -20.65
CA THR A 101 -25.79 8.01 -22.01
C THR A 101 -26.98 7.06 -22.04
N ASP A 102 -27.97 7.40 -22.87
CA ASP A 102 -29.11 6.55 -23.26
C ASP A 102 -28.84 5.76 -24.56
N GLY A 103 -27.64 5.91 -25.12
CA GLY A 103 -27.25 5.33 -26.41
C GLY A 103 -27.55 6.24 -27.62
N GLN A 104 -28.32 7.29 -27.45
CA GLN A 104 -28.65 8.26 -28.51
C GLN A 104 -27.98 9.62 -28.30
N SER A 105 -27.81 9.99 -27.04
CA SER A 105 -27.13 11.23 -26.64
C SER A 105 -26.11 11.01 -25.57
N PHE A 106 -25.07 11.86 -25.57
CA PHE A 106 -24.07 11.90 -24.52
C PHE A 106 -24.29 13.15 -23.69
N ASN A 107 -24.54 12.98 -22.40
CA ASN A 107 -24.49 14.08 -21.46
C ASN A 107 -23.29 13.89 -20.54
N ILE A 108 -22.31 14.76 -20.67
CA ILE A 108 -21.31 14.94 -19.63
C ILE A 108 -22.02 15.71 -18.53
N ALA A 109 -22.34 15.04 -17.46
CA ALA A 109 -22.84 15.70 -16.27
C ALA A 109 -21.74 16.61 -15.72
N ALA A 110 -21.78 17.87 -16.11
CA ALA A 110 -20.76 18.88 -15.80
C ALA A 110 -20.61 19.20 -14.28
N ALA A 111 -21.39 18.51 -13.44
CA ALA A 111 -21.44 18.74 -12.00
C ALA A 111 -21.17 17.45 -11.17
N VAL A 112 -20.68 16.41 -11.79
CA VAL A 112 -20.69 15.05 -11.25
C VAL A 112 -19.31 14.47 -11.20
N GLY A 113 -18.46 15.13 -10.55
CA GLY A 113 -17.11 14.64 -10.38
C GLY A 113 -16.51 15.22 -9.13
N GLY A 114 -15.45 14.62 -8.70
CA GLY A 114 -14.71 15.06 -7.54
C GLY A 114 -13.26 15.27 -7.86
N ARG A 115 -12.56 15.86 -6.93
CA ARG A 115 -11.11 15.88 -6.91
C ARG A 115 -10.63 14.90 -5.85
N LEU A 116 -9.75 14.00 -6.26
CA LEU A 116 -9.18 12.99 -5.37
C LEU A 116 -7.67 13.18 -5.29
N ARG A 117 -7.17 13.07 -4.08
CA ARG A 117 -5.74 12.96 -3.78
C ARG A 117 -5.49 11.57 -3.21
N VAL A 118 -4.65 10.80 -3.86
CA VAL A 118 -4.21 9.49 -3.37
C VAL A 118 -2.83 9.67 -2.73
N ASP A 119 -2.73 9.37 -1.45
CA ASP A 119 -1.50 9.51 -0.67
C ASP A 119 -1.06 8.15 -0.13
N GLY A 120 -0.12 7.51 -0.83
CA GLY A 120 0.46 6.23 -0.45
C GLY A 120 1.76 6.33 0.35
N ARG A 121 2.18 7.53 0.76
CA ARG A 121 3.47 7.71 1.47
C ARG A 121 3.56 6.94 2.78
N GLN A 122 2.42 6.64 3.40
CA GLN A 122 2.39 5.80 4.61
C GLN A 122 2.71 4.31 4.33
N LEU A 123 2.73 3.90 3.07
CA LEU A 123 3.21 2.57 2.67
C LEU A 123 4.73 2.45 2.69
N ILE A 124 5.43 3.56 2.86
CA ILE A 124 6.89 3.63 2.91
C ILE A 124 7.30 4.01 4.32
N PRO A 125 8.16 3.23 4.98
CA PRO A 125 8.67 3.60 6.29
C PRO A 125 9.55 4.85 6.23
N ASP A 126 9.48 5.69 7.26
CA ASP A 126 10.30 6.90 7.38
C ASP A 126 11.75 6.59 7.78
N VAL A 127 11.96 5.47 8.45
CA VAL A 127 13.26 5.11 9.02
C VAL A 127 13.63 3.66 8.74
N LEU A 128 14.92 3.43 8.56
CA LEU A 128 15.48 2.08 8.51
C LEU A 128 15.48 1.46 9.90
N GLU A 129 14.72 0.38 10.09
CA GLU A 129 14.60 -0.26 11.40
C GLU A 129 14.52 -1.79 11.31
N ILE A 130 15.08 -2.47 12.32
CA ILE A 130 14.79 -3.87 12.61
C ILE A 130 14.03 -3.94 13.94
N LYS A 131 12.86 -4.57 13.92
CA LYS A 131 11.99 -4.70 15.09
C LYS A 131 12.38 -5.89 15.96
N GLN A 132 11.79 -5.97 17.15
CA GLN A 132 11.97 -7.13 18.02
C GLN A 132 11.29 -8.35 17.41
N SER A 133 12.00 -9.46 17.32
CA SER A 133 11.42 -10.72 16.82
C SER A 133 10.30 -11.24 17.70
N TYR A 134 9.30 -11.87 17.09
CA TYR A 134 8.17 -12.46 17.78
C TYR A 134 7.79 -13.82 17.15
N PRO A 135 7.52 -14.83 17.99
CA PRO A 135 7.67 -14.86 19.44
C PRO A 135 9.14 -14.76 19.89
N ASN A 136 9.39 -14.21 21.08
CA ASN A 136 10.70 -14.20 21.72
C ASN A 136 10.52 -14.23 23.26
N PRO A 137 10.85 -15.32 23.97
CA PRO A 137 11.53 -16.54 23.48
C PRO A 137 10.71 -17.35 22.47
N PHE A 138 11.41 -18.16 21.65
CA PHE A 138 10.77 -19.04 20.66
C PHE A 138 11.32 -20.47 20.75
N THR A 139 10.54 -21.43 20.23
CA THR A 139 10.92 -22.85 20.13
C THR A 139 11.34 -23.21 18.70
N ASN A 140 10.40 -23.20 17.76
CA ASN A 140 10.62 -23.68 16.39
C ASN A 140 10.99 -22.55 15.43
N PHE A 141 10.32 -21.40 15.53
CA PHE A 141 10.56 -20.26 14.64
C PHE A 141 10.27 -18.92 15.33
N THR A 142 10.81 -17.87 14.78
CA THR A 142 10.50 -16.48 15.14
C THR A 142 10.46 -15.62 13.89
N THR A 143 9.56 -14.65 13.85
CA THR A 143 9.45 -13.68 12.76
C THR A 143 10.21 -12.42 13.14
N ILE A 144 10.95 -11.88 12.20
CA ILE A 144 11.73 -10.65 12.31
C ILE A 144 11.15 -9.68 11.29
N GLU A 145 10.59 -8.57 11.76
CA GLU A 145 10.12 -7.48 10.91
C GLU A 145 11.20 -6.42 10.77
N TYR A 146 11.27 -5.81 9.58
CA TYR A 146 12.18 -4.71 9.31
C TYR A 146 11.62 -3.76 8.26
N ASP A 147 12.00 -2.50 8.38
CA ASP A 147 11.49 -1.38 7.61
C ASP A 147 12.61 -0.80 6.75
N VAL A 148 12.34 -0.54 5.47
CA VAL A 148 13.30 -0.03 4.48
C VAL A 148 12.75 1.26 3.86
N PRO A 149 13.33 2.44 4.13
CA PRO A 149 12.79 3.73 3.67
C PRO A 149 13.17 4.13 2.24
N SER A 150 14.19 3.51 1.66
CA SER A 150 14.69 3.82 0.31
C SER A 150 15.40 2.60 -0.28
N ASP A 151 15.57 2.58 -1.61
CA ASP A 151 16.31 1.51 -2.30
C ASP A 151 17.71 1.35 -1.71
N GLN A 152 18.01 0.16 -1.20
CA GLN A 152 19.29 -0.15 -0.60
C GLN A 152 19.52 -1.65 -0.44
N ASN A 153 20.80 -2.05 -0.38
CA ASN A 153 21.15 -3.41 -0.03
C ASN A 153 20.94 -3.64 1.47
N VAL A 154 20.22 -4.69 1.82
CA VAL A 154 19.92 -5.10 3.19
C VAL A 154 20.51 -6.47 3.45
N VAL A 155 21.29 -6.58 4.54
CA VAL A 155 21.84 -7.83 5.03
C VAL A 155 21.34 -8.09 6.44
N ILE A 156 20.69 -9.26 6.65
CA ILE A 156 20.23 -9.70 7.98
C ILE A 156 20.90 -11.03 8.30
N ARG A 157 21.65 -11.05 9.41
CA ARG A 157 22.38 -12.23 9.88
C ARG A 157 22.10 -12.55 11.33
N ILE A 158 22.11 -13.83 11.63
CA ILE A 158 22.01 -14.35 13.00
C ILE A 158 23.40 -14.67 13.51
N PHE A 159 23.69 -14.22 14.72
CA PHE A 159 24.96 -14.46 15.42
C PHE A 159 24.70 -15.19 16.72
N ASN A 160 25.65 -16.05 17.13
CA ASN A 160 25.67 -16.61 18.46
C ASN A 160 26.36 -15.63 19.45
N ILE A 161 26.43 -16.00 20.74
CA ILE A 161 27.06 -15.20 21.82
C ILE A 161 28.57 -14.98 21.64
N ARG A 162 29.20 -15.74 20.75
CA ARG A 162 30.63 -15.60 20.43
C ARG A 162 30.85 -14.66 19.23
N GLY A 163 29.77 -14.10 18.66
CA GLY A 163 29.85 -13.26 17.47
C GLY A 163 30.06 -14.02 16.15
N GLN A 164 29.90 -15.34 16.15
CA GLN A 164 30.01 -16.15 14.94
C GLN A 164 28.67 -16.12 14.20
N ILE A 165 28.72 -15.99 12.86
CA ILE A 165 27.56 -16.09 12.01
C ILE A 165 26.98 -17.50 12.10
N VAL A 166 25.67 -17.57 12.37
CA VAL A 166 24.88 -18.81 12.43
C VAL A 166 24.13 -19.00 11.14
N LYS A 167 23.46 -17.93 10.66
CA LYS A 167 22.67 -17.95 9.44
C LYS A 167 22.61 -16.57 8.80
N THR A 168 22.64 -16.52 7.47
CA THR A 168 22.29 -15.34 6.68
C THR A 168 20.85 -15.49 6.23
N LEU A 169 19.97 -14.59 6.68
CA LEU A 169 18.54 -14.61 6.36
C LEU A 169 18.20 -13.77 5.13
N VAL A 170 18.89 -12.62 4.97
CA VAL A 170 18.68 -11.68 3.86
C VAL A 170 20.05 -11.17 3.43
N ASP A 171 20.30 -11.09 2.13
CA ASP A 171 21.45 -10.41 1.52
C ASP A 171 21.04 -10.02 0.09
N GLU A 172 20.24 -8.96 -0.03
CA GLU A 172 19.67 -8.54 -1.32
C GLU A 172 19.30 -7.06 -1.34
N ASP A 173 19.12 -6.50 -2.54
CA ASP A 173 18.62 -5.16 -2.72
C ASP A 173 17.10 -5.14 -2.43
N LYS A 174 16.68 -4.19 -1.62
CA LYS A 174 15.29 -3.96 -1.22
C LYS A 174 14.84 -2.58 -1.64
N SER A 175 13.62 -2.52 -2.21
CA SER A 175 12.89 -1.27 -2.41
C SER A 175 12.27 -0.78 -1.11
N PRO A 176 11.80 0.48 -1.05
CA PRO A 176 11.07 0.98 0.12
C PRO A 176 9.90 0.08 0.49
N GLY A 177 9.73 -0.22 1.77
CA GLY A 177 8.63 -1.07 2.22
C GLY A 177 8.83 -1.68 3.62
N TYR A 178 7.78 -2.35 4.09
CA TYR A 178 7.74 -3.12 5.31
C TYR A 178 7.93 -4.60 4.98
N TYR A 179 8.87 -5.25 5.64
CA TYR A 179 9.28 -6.61 5.34
C TYR A 179 9.24 -7.49 6.57
N SER A 180 9.10 -8.78 6.35
CA SER A 180 9.26 -9.80 7.39
C SER A 180 10.04 -11.00 6.87
N ILE A 181 10.83 -11.64 7.76
CA ILE A 181 11.56 -12.86 7.50
C ILE A 181 11.45 -13.80 8.70
N VAL A 182 11.30 -15.08 8.44
CA VAL A 182 11.22 -16.09 9.48
C VAL A 182 12.59 -16.74 9.68
N TRP A 183 13.01 -16.87 10.93
CA TRP A 183 14.13 -17.74 11.30
C TRP A 183 13.56 -19.01 11.98
N ASP A 184 13.88 -20.14 11.39
CA ASP A 184 13.46 -21.49 11.80
C ASP A 184 14.35 -22.13 12.86
N GLY A 185 15.28 -21.38 13.44
CA GLY A 185 16.23 -21.89 14.43
C GLY A 185 17.29 -22.85 13.86
N THR A 186 17.57 -22.80 12.54
CA THR A 186 18.65 -23.56 11.90
C THR A 186 19.85 -22.68 11.55
N ASN A 187 21.00 -23.33 11.31
CA ASN A 187 22.19 -22.69 10.74
C ASN A 187 22.14 -22.68 9.19
N ASP A 188 23.19 -22.14 8.54
CA ASP A 188 23.28 -22.12 7.07
C ASP A 188 23.37 -23.52 6.44
N SER A 189 23.77 -24.54 7.21
CA SER A 189 23.79 -25.95 6.77
C SER A 189 22.42 -26.64 6.92
N GLY A 190 21.45 -25.98 7.55
CA GLY A 190 20.11 -26.55 7.82
C GLY A 190 20.03 -27.33 9.15
N ASP A 191 21.11 -27.36 9.95
CA ASP A 191 21.09 -28.05 11.24
C ASP A 191 20.43 -27.17 12.29
N GLU A 192 19.65 -27.80 13.17
CA GLU A 192 19.01 -27.10 14.29
C GLU A 192 20.06 -26.62 15.30
N VAL A 193 19.98 -25.33 15.70
CA VAL A 193 20.88 -24.77 16.68
C VAL A 193 20.39 -25.01 18.10
N SER A 194 21.34 -25.05 19.06
CA SER A 194 21.05 -25.25 20.46
C SER A 194 20.19 -24.14 21.06
N SER A 195 19.47 -24.46 22.14
CA SER A 195 18.82 -23.44 22.97
C SER A 195 19.86 -22.44 23.48
N GLY A 196 19.55 -21.18 23.44
CA GLY A 196 20.48 -20.13 23.84
C GLY A 196 20.10 -18.74 23.40
N VAL A 197 21.03 -17.81 23.61
CA VAL A 197 20.90 -16.42 23.18
C VAL A 197 21.53 -16.23 21.81
N TYR A 198 20.83 -15.57 20.92
CA TYR A 198 21.23 -15.20 19.57
C TYR A 198 20.99 -13.71 19.36
N PHE A 199 21.68 -13.15 18.37
CA PHE A 199 21.50 -11.76 17.95
C PHE A 199 21.17 -11.73 16.46
N CYS A 200 20.05 -11.10 16.12
CA CYS A 200 19.72 -10.75 14.76
C CYS A 200 20.31 -9.36 14.48
N GLN A 201 21.17 -9.26 13.51
CA GLN A 201 21.79 -8.00 13.10
C GLN A 201 21.34 -7.66 11.69
N MET A 202 20.83 -6.45 11.52
CA MET A 202 20.58 -5.81 10.23
C MET A 202 21.74 -4.86 9.93
N TYR A 203 22.21 -4.93 8.70
CA TYR A 203 23.35 -4.18 8.20
C TYR A 203 23.07 -3.72 6.77
N THR A 204 23.44 -2.47 6.45
CA THR A 204 23.41 -1.94 5.09
C THR A 204 24.80 -1.45 4.71
N PRO A 205 25.45 -2.05 3.71
CA PRO A 205 26.83 -1.70 3.34
C PRO A 205 26.96 -0.31 2.75
N LYS A 206 25.89 0.20 2.11
CA LYS A 206 25.80 1.55 1.57
C LYS A 206 24.44 2.15 1.88
N ASN A 207 24.38 3.15 2.74
CA ASN A 207 23.21 3.96 2.95
C ASN A 207 23.24 5.12 1.94
N PRO A 208 22.14 5.45 1.22
CA PRO A 208 22.07 6.60 0.32
C PRO A 208 22.47 7.93 0.96
N ASN A 209 22.26 8.06 2.27
CA ASN A 209 22.62 9.26 3.05
C ASN A 209 24.06 9.27 3.58
N GLY A 210 24.90 8.31 3.17
CA GLY A 210 26.30 8.18 3.56
C GLY A 210 26.47 7.64 4.98
N GLY A 211 27.04 6.46 5.12
CA GLY A 211 27.25 5.79 6.40
C GLY A 211 26.73 4.35 6.38
N GLN A 212 27.19 3.61 7.36
CA GLN A 212 26.83 2.22 7.54
C GLN A 212 25.75 2.13 8.64
N PHE A 213 24.61 1.53 8.34
CA PHE A 213 23.62 1.23 9.37
C PHE A 213 23.90 -0.14 9.97
N ILE A 214 23.98 -0.22 11.29
CA ILE A 214 24.07 -1.49 12.01
C ILE A 214 23.15 -1.42 13.23
N LYS A 215 22.20 -2.35 13.31
CA LYS A 215 21.30 -2.50 14.45
C LYS A 215 21.12 -3.97 14.78
N ALA A 216 21.10 -4.32 16.06
CA ALA A 216 20.95 -5.71 16.49
C ALA A 216 19.85 -5.85 17.54
N LYS A 217 19.12 -6.96 17.49
CA LYS A 217 18.11 -7.37 18.46
C LYS A 217 18.43 -8.73 19.06
N LYS A 218 18.24 -8.87 20.37
CA LYS A 218 18.46 -10.13 21.09
C LYS A 218 17.27 -11.06 20.91
N MET A 219 17.55 -12.34 20.65
CA MET A 219 16.57 -13.43 20.55
C MET A 219 16.96 -14.56 21.51
N VAL A 220 15.98 -15.30 22.00
CA VAL A 220 16.18 -16.43 22.90
C VAL A 220 15.47 -17.66 22.32
N LYS A 221 16.27 -18.67 21.94
CA LYS A 221 15.73 -19.98 21.56
C LYS A 221 15.63 -20.86 22.79
N ILE A 222 14.48 -21.46 22.98
CA ILE A 222 14.22 -22.46 24.03
C ILE A 222 13.87 -23.82 23.38
N ARG A 223 13.81 -24.85 24.17
CA ARG A 223 13.43 -26.19 23.67
C ARG A 223 11.94 -26.28 23.47
#